data_10db75216ca5e50cc1914f015a37c8b5
#
_entry.id   10db75216ca5e50cc1914f015a37c8b5
#
_cell.length_a   1.000
_cell.length_b   1.000
_cell.length_c   1.000
_cell.angle_alpha   90.00
_cell.angle_beta   90.00
_cell.angle_gamma   90.00
#
_symmetry.space_group_name_H-M   'P 1'
#
loop_
_entity.id
_entity.type
_entity.pdbx_description
1 polymer ?
#
loop_
_entity_poly.entity_id
_entity_poly.type
_entity_poly.pdbx_seq_one_letter_code
_entity_poly.pdbx_strand_id
1 'polypeptide(L)'
;MSASQIGKKQYLVYLAQVHINFRRAELESLADICGLNDLDFSNYKEDSPFFIVELDNDTQAKEWIKRSILSRAIYEYWGEGKDLTELHQSIKFGTNIEHYKDLYKNDSFKFEFESYRGSNKKVNRISQIETFSYLAFKGKINMKSPDQVYTLIEVFEPVSDNEPSTTPSHMYFGRRVQISDRSSADVFDLKKRPYKGTTSFEAELSLISANIAQVKPGSIMYDPFAGTGSFLCAGGHYGALVIGSDIDGRMIRGKGAQHDISSNFKYYGDTDKFLDVMTMDFTHNSLRNSLGIDTILCDPPYGIRESIKVLGAKDPERFVGKENVEIDGQKAYLLRDYIPTKKPISLDLLLDSLLQFASERLPINGRLAFWMPTANDENIETLVPLHKNLELKYNCVQSFNKWSRRLLVYINRGKDYNGPTNSGLQRSTADFRERYFKNFN
;
A
#
# COMPACT_ATOMS: atom_id res chain seq x y z
N MET A 1 0.76 -41.92 16.72
CA MET A 1 -0.52 -41.21 16.97
C MET A 1 -0.61 -40.13 15.94
N SER A 2 -1.54 -40.26 15.00
CA SER A 2 -1.74 -39.32 13.89
C SER A 2 -2.17 -37.96 14.49
N ALA A 3 -1.48 -36.89 14.08
CA ALA A 3 -1.95 -35.54 14.32
C ALA A 3 -3.36 -35.43 13.70
N SER A 4 -4.37 -35.35 14.53
CA SER A 4 -5.73 -35.02 14.09
C SER A 4 -5.64 -33.71 13.33
N GLN A 5 -6.07 -33.70 12.07
CA GLN A 5 -6.28 -32.47 11.30
C GLN A 5 -7.25 -31.62 12.13
N ILE A 6 -6.69 -30.65 12.88
CA ILE A 6 -7.48 -29.57 13.46
C ILE A 6 -7.96 -28.78 12.24
N GLY A 7 -9.28 -28.72 12.05
CA GLY A 7 -9.88 -27.96 10.96
C GLY A 7 -9.39 -26.50 10.97
N LYS A 8 -9.58 -25.78 9.87
CA LYS A 8 -9.24 -24.35 9.78
C LYS A 8 -9.82 -23.59 10.97
N LYS A 9 -9.06 -22.61 11.48
CA LYS A 9 -9.46 -21.72 12.57
C LYS A 9 -10.05 -20.45 11.99
N GLN A 10 -11.03 -19.89 12.67
CA GLN A 10 -11.59 -18.59 12.33
C GLN A 10 -10.77 -17.46 12.95
N TYR A 11 -10.53 -16.43 12.15
CA TYR A 11 -9.83 -15.22 12.55
C TYR A 11 -10.64 -13.99 12.19
N LEU A 12 -10.66 -13.02 13.09
CA LEU A 12 -11.24 -11.70 12.90
C LEU A 12 -10.14 -10.71 12.52
N VAL A 13 -10.21 -10.14 11.33
CA VAL A 13 -9.35 -9.02 10.91
C VAL A 13 -10.08 -7.72 11.22
N TYR A 14 -9.45 -6.86 12.02
CA TYR A 14 -9.93 -5.52 12.28
C TYR A 14 -9.24 -4.51 11.37
N LEU A 15 -10.00 -3.87 10.48
CA LEU A 15 -9.53 -2.99 9.43
C LEU A 15 -9.50 -1.52 9.86
N ALA A 16 -8.56 -0.75 9.33
CA ALA A 16 -8.51 0.69 9.49
C ALA A 16 -9.62 1.37 8.66
N GLN A 17 -10.15 2.50 9.15
CA GLN A 17 -11.23 3.25 8.50
C GLN A 17 -10.70 4.39 7.60
N VAL A 18 -9.61 4.12 6.91
CA VAL A 18 -9.00 5.02 5.92
C VAL A 18 -8.77 4.25 4.63
N HIS A 19 -8.77 4.94 3.51
CA HIS A 19 -8.51 4.36 2.19
C HIS A 19 -9.28 3.05 1.93
N ILE A 20 -10.58 3.06 2.22
CA ILE A 20 -11.45 1.87 2.23
C ILE A 20 -11.31 1.06 0.94
N ASN A 21 -11.29 1.73 -0.22
CA ASN A 21 -11.19 1.11 -1.54
C ASN A 21 -9.85 0.39 -1.81
N PHE A 22 -8.86 0.54 -0.93
CA PHE A 22 -7.56 -0.13 -1.04
C PHE A 22 -7.43 -1.37 -0.17
N ARG A 23 -8.33 -1.54 0.83
CA ARG A 23 -8.22 -2.62 1.84
C ARG A 23 -8.18 -4.00 1.22
N ARG A 24 -9.14 -4.31 0.35
CA ARG A 24 -9.24 -5.61 -0.30
C ARG A 24 -8.00 -5.90 -1.14
N ALA A 25 -7.58 -4.93 -1.96
CA ALA A 25 -6.39 -5.07 -2.80
C ALA A 25 -5.11 -5.29 -1.97
N GLU A 26 -4.97 -4.62 -0.82
CA GLU A 26 -3.84 -4.86 0.09
C GLU A 26 -3.91 -6.26 0.69
N LEU A 27 -5.06 -6.67 1.25
CA LEU A 27 -5.24 -7.98 1.87
C LEU A 27 -4.98 -9.13 0.89
N GLU A 28 -5.56 -9.08 -0.32
CA GLU A 28 -5.34 -10.07 -1.37
C GLU A 28 -3.87 -10.12 -1.80
N SER A 29 -3.22 -8.96 -1.96
CA SER A 29 -1.82 -8.90 -2.36
C SER A 29 -0.88 -9.46 -1.29
N LEU A 30 -1.19 -9.22 -0.01
CA LEU A 30 -0.45 -9.78 1.12
C LEU A 30 -0.70 -11.30 1.27
N ALA A 31 -1.91 -11.77 0.99
CA ALA A 31 -2.23 -13.20 0.94
C ALA A 31 -1.39 -13.90 -0.13
N ASP A 32 -1.31 -13.34 -1.34
CA ASP A 32 -0.47 -13.86 -2.41
C ASP A 32 1.02 -13.92 -2.00
N ILE A 33 1.55 -12.86 -1.34
CA ILE A 33 2.93 -12.83 -0.85
C ILE A 33 3.20 -13.97 0.15
N CYS A 34 2.21 -14.29 0.98
CA CYS A 34 2.29 -15.35 2.00
C CYS A 34 1.96 -16.74 1.47
N GLY A 35 1.60 -16.88 0.18
CA GLY A 35 1.19 -18.16 -0.42
C GLY A 35 -0.20 -18.64 0.03
N LEU A 36 -1.07 -17.73 0.48
CA LEU A 36 -2.45 -17.99 0.90
C LEU A 36 -3.41 -17.84 -0.31
N ASN A 37 -3.15 -18.58 -1.38
CA ASN A 37 -3.85 -18.39 -2.66
C ASN A 37 -5.35 -18.74 -2.61
N ASP A 38 -5.75 -19.59 -1.66
CA ASP A 38 -7.13 -20.07 -1.51
C ASP A 38 -7.90 -19.35 -0.41
N LEU A 39 -7.43 -18.15 -0.02
CA LEU A 39 -8.10 -17.38 1.02
C LEU A 39 -9.45 -16.86 0.52
N ASP A 40 -10.52 -17.18 1.25
CA ASP A 40 -11.88 -16.81 0.86
C ASP A 40 -12.23 -15.38 1.28
N PHE A 41 -12.50 -14.53 0.29
CA PHE A 41 -12.97 -13.16 0.46
C PHE A 41 -14.47 -12.99 0.19
N SER A 42 -15.26 -14.07 0.09
CA SER A 42 -16.69 -14.00 -0.20
C SER A 42 -17.49 -13.23 0.85
N ASN A 43 -17.06 -13.31 2.11
CA ASN A 43 -17.67 -12.61 3.25
C ASN A 43 -17.10 -11.19 3.48
N TYR A 44 -16.15 -10.74 2.65
CA TYR A 44 -15.60 -9.39 2.78
C TYR A 44 -16.64 -8.34 2.38
N LYS A 45 -16.85 -7.35 3.26
CA LYS A 45 -17.72 -6.19 3.01
C LYS A 45 -16.91 -4.91 3.09
N GLU A 46 -16.98 -4.09 2.04
CA GLU A 46 -16.18 -2.86 1.95
C GLU A 46 -16.54 -1.83 3.04
N ASP A 47 -17.81 -1.76 3.42
CA ASP A 47 -18.34 -0.86 4.45
C ASP A 47 -18.05 -1.33 5.89
N SER A 48 -17.74 -2.62 6.09
CA SER A 48 -17.41 -3.18 7.39
C SER A 48 -15.92 -3.02 7.74
N PRO A 49 -15.60 -2.64 9.00
CA PRO A 49 -14.22 -2.71 9.50
C PRO A 49 -13.83 -4.11 9.97
N PHE A 50 -14.72 -5.08 9.90
CA PHE A 50 -14.52 -6.43 10.42
C PHE A 50 -14.67 -7.45 9.29
N PHE A 51 -13.69 -8.36 9.22
CA PHE A 51 -13.66 -9.44 8.25
C PHE A 51 -13.25 -10.73 8.93
N ILE A 52 -14.16 -11.72 8.93
CA ILE A 52 -13.90 -13.06 9.48
C ILE A 52 -13.43 -13.97 8.35
N VAL A 53 -12.33 -14.68 8.58
CA VAL A 53 -11.67 -15.53 7.59
C VAL A 53 -11.15 -16.81 8.25
N GLU A 54 -11.02 -17.88 7.48
CA GLU A 54 -10.48 -19.15 7.93
C GLU A 54 -9.02 -19.33 7.49
N LEU A 55 -8.14 -19.66 8.42
CA LEU A 55 -6.72 -19.96 8.22
C LEU A 55 -6.35 -21.25 8.95
N ASP A 56 -5.26 -21.89 8.54
CA ASP A 56 -4.84 -23.15 9.14
C ASP A 56 -4.25 -22.95 10.56
N ASN A 57 -3.56 -21.83 10.79
CA ASN A 57 -2.87 -21.58 12.04
C ASN A 57 -2.47 -20.11 12.26
N ASP A 58 -2.03 -19.81 13.47
CA ASP A 58 -1.57 -18.48 13.90
C ASP A 58 -0.36 -17.96 13.09
N THR A 59 0.49 -18.86 12.59
CA THR A 59 1.66 -18.45 11.79
C THR A 59 1.21 -17.82 10.48
N GLN A 60 0.24 -18.42 9.79
CA GLN A 60 -0.35 -17.83 8.59
C GLN A 60 -1.00 -16.47 8.90
N ALA A 61 -1.76 -16.38 9.99
CA ALA A 61 -2.41 -15.14 10.41
C ALA A 61 -1.39 -14.03 10.70
N LYS A 62 -0.31 -14.34 11.40
CA LYS A 62 0.80 -13.42 11.72
C LYS A 62 1.48 -12.92 10.46
N GLU A 63 1.94 -13.83 9.60
CA GLU A 63 2.67 -13.48 8.38
C GLU A 63 1.82 -12.64 7.44
N TRP A 64 0.53 -12.94 7.32
CA TRP A 64 -0.38 -12.21 6.46
C TRP A 64 -0.58 -10.77 6.89
N ILE A 65 -0.79 -10.50 8.19
CA ILE A 65 -1.18 -9.17 8.67
C ILE A 65 0.01 -8.32 9.12
N LYS A 66 1.16 -8.92 9.44
CA LYS A 66 2.30 -8.23 10.05
C LYS A 66 2.77 -6.97 9.32
N ARG A 67 2.59 -6.88 7.99
CA ARG A 67 2.99 -5.71 7.19
C ARG A 67 1.82 -4.90 6.62
N SER A 68 0.58 -5.26 6.95
CA SER A 68 -0.60 -4.51 6.49
C SER A 68 -0.63 -3.10 7.11
N ILE A 69 -0.96 -2.12 6.31
CA ILE A 69 -1.19 -0.73 6.73
C ILE A 69 -2.69 -0.48 6.95
N LEU A 70 -3.54 -1.17 6.23
CA LEU A 70 -5.00 -0.99 6.28
C LEU A 70 -5.71 -1.96 7.23
N SER A 71 -4.97 -2.79 7.95
CA SER A 71 -5.45 -3.53 9.11
C SER A 71 -4.96 -2.88 10.40
N ARG A 72 -5.64 -3.11 11.51
CA ARG A 72 -5.17 -2.79 12.86
C ARG A 72 -4.53 -4.00 13.52
N ALA A 73 -5.25 -5.12 13.51
CA ALA A 73 -4.80 -6.38 14.09
C ALA A 73 -5.61 -7.56 13.52
N ILE A 74 -5.14 -8.77 13.78
CA ILE A 74 -5.88 -10.01 13.57
C ILE A 74 -6.01 -10.75 14.90
N TYR A 75 -7.20 -11.31 15.13
CA TYR A 75 -7.56 -12.01 16.34
C TYR A 75 -8.01 -13.43 16.01
N GLU A 76 -7.59 -14.42 16.78
CA GLU A 76 -8.25 -15.71 16.82
C GLU A 76 -9.68 -15.47 17.32
N TYR A 77 -10.66 -15.73 16.48
CA TYR A 77 -12.06 -15.40 16.72
C TYR A 77 -12.68 -16.41 17.68
N TRP A 78 -13.27 -15.93 18.78
CA TRP A 78 -13.91 -16.77 19.79
C TRP A 78 -15.42 -16.61 19.84
N GLY A 79 -15.95 -15.46 19.47
CA GLY A 79 -17.40 -15.23 19.41
C GLY A 79 -17.78 -13.79 19.22
N GLU A 80 -19.07 -13.57 18.95
CA GLU A 80 -19.70 -12.28 18.75
C GLU A 80 -21.13 -12.26 19.31
N GLY A 81 -21.68 -11.08 19.49
CA GLY A 81 -23.06 -10.90 19.95
C GLY A 81 -23.48 -9.45 19.97
N LYS A 82 -24.75 -9.17 20.04
CA LYS A 82 -25.30 -7.81 20.15
C LYS A 82 -25.09 -7.21 21.54
N ASP A 83 -25.00 -8.08 22.53
CA ASP A 83 -24.73 -7.74 23.92
C ASP A 83 -23.84 -8.79 24.57
N LEU A 84 -23.47 -8.59 25.85
CA LEU A 84 -22.65 -9.53 26.60
C LEU A 84 -23.30 -10.92 26.76
N THR A 85 -24.62 -10.99 26.80
CA THR A 85 -25.32 -12.27 26.98
C THR A 85 -25.18 -13.14 25.72
N GLU A 86 -25.50 -12.56 24.56
CA GLU A 86 -25.32 -13.24 23.27
C GLU A 86 -23.84 -13.58 23.03
N LEU A 87 -22.91 -12.64 23.31
CA LEU A 87 -21.48 -12.87 23.18
C LEU A 87 -21.02 -14.06 24.01
N HIS A 88 -21.39 -14.14 25.30
CA HIS A 88 -21.03 -15.25 26.16
C HIS A 88 -21.62 -16.59 25.70
N GLN A 89 -22.85 -16.57 25.17
CA GLN A 89 -23.45 -17.76 24.56
C GLN A 89 -22.64 -18.19 23.32
N SER A 90 -22.34 -17.25 22.41
CA SER A 90 -21.52 -17.52 21.22
C SER A 90 -20.17 -18.15 21.58
N ILE A 91 -19.47 -17.62 22.58
CA ILE A 91 -18.18 -18.16 23.05
C ILE A 91 -18.38 -19.57 23.65
N LYS A 92 -19.33 -19.77 24.56
CA LYS A 92 -19.55 -21.02 25.26
C LYS A 92 -19.96 -22.19 24.34
N PHE A 93 -20.70 -21.88 23.30
CA PHE A 93 -21.15 -22.87 22.30
C PHE A 93 -20.25 -22.95 21.08
N GLY A 94 -19.18 -22.14 21.02
CA GLY A 94 -18.17 -22.20 19.98
C GLY A 94 -17.46 -23.54 19.93
N THR A 95 -17.25 -24.10 18.74
CA THR A 95 -16.75 -25.45 18.52
C THR A 95 -15.37 -25.74 19.12
N ASN A 96 -14.57 -24.72 19.37
CA ASN A 96 -13.17 -24.88 19.79
C ASN A 96 -12.84 -24.31 21.18
N ILE A 97 -13.82 -23.81 21.93
CA ILE A 97 -13.56 -23.07 23.18
C ILE A 97 -12.84 -23.90 24.25
N GLU A 98 -13.21 -25.16 24.43
CA GLU A 98 -12.57 -26.03 25.42
C GLU A 98 -11.10 -26.30 25.04
N HIS A 99 -10.82 -26.48 23.76
CA HIS A 99 -9.45 -26.60 23.26
C HIS A 99 -8.63 -25.33 23.55
N TYR A 100 -9.17 -24.14 23.27
CA TYR A 100 -8.48 -22.88 23.52
C TYR A 100 -8.25 -22.62 25.02
N LYS A 101 -9.23 -22.94 25.85
CA LYS A 101 -9.09 -22.86 27.31
C LYS A 101 -7.93 -23.71 27.83
N ASP A 102 -7.81 -24.95 27.37
CA ASP A 102 -6.73 -25.84 27.76
C ASP A 102 -5.37 -25.40 27.23
N LEU A 103 -5.33 -24.93 25.98
CA LEU A 103 -4.10 -24.46 25.30
C LEU A 103 -3.47 -23.26 25.99
N TYR A 104 -4.27 -22.28 26.41
CA TYR A 104 -3.78 -21.02 27.00
C TYR A 104 -3.95 -20.93 28.49
N LYS A 105 -4.34 -22.01 29.16
CA LYS A 105 -4.73 -22.04 30.56
C LYS A 105 -3.73 -21.43 31.54
N ASN A 106 -2.44 -21.66 31.31
CA ASN A 106 -1.37 -21.27 32.21
C ASN A 106 -0.57 -20.05 31.73
N ASP A 107 -0.87 -19.54 30.53
CA ASP A 107 -0.20 -18.39 29.95
C ASP A 107 -0.54 -17.12 30.71
N SER A 108 0.44 -16.24 30.88
CA SER A 108 0.16 -14.90 31.41
C SER A 108 -0.68 -14.10 30.42
N PHE A 109 -1.62 -13.32 30.93
CA PHE A 109 -2.59 -12.64 30.06
C PHE A 109 -2.96 -11.25 30.55
N LYS A 110 -3.60 -10.50 29.63
CA LYS A 110 -4.37 -9.29 29.93
C LYS A 110 -5.63 -9.21 29.08
N PHE A 111 -6.59 -8.41 29.53
CA PHE A 111 -7.73 -7.99 28.72
C PHE A 111 -7.47 -6.60 28.16
N GLU A 112 -7.85 -6.40 26.91
CA GLU A 112 -7.90 -5.09 26.24
C GLU A 112 -9.32 -4.83 25.74
N PHE A 113 -9.65 -3.54 25.65
CA PHE A 113 -10.96 -3.08 25.17
C PHE A 113 -10.74 -2.11 24.03
N GLU A 114 -11.31 -2.42 22.87
CA GLU A 114 -11.32 -1.55 21.71
C GLU A 114 -12.74 -1.11 21.39
N SER A 115 -12.88 0.08 20.83
CA SER A 115 -14.18 0.63 20.48
C SER A 115 -14.15 1.16 19.06
N TYR A 116 -15.20 0.84 18.30
CA TYR A 116 -15.41 1.37 16.97
C TYR A 116 -16.63 2.34 16.97
N ARG A 117 -16.42 3.56 16.47
CA ARG A 117 -17.42 4.65 16.37
C ARG A 117 -18.03 5.11 17.71
N GLY A 118 -17.43 4.77 18.83
CA GLY A 118 -17.97 5.16 20.13
C GLY A 118 -16.99 4.95 21.25
N SER A 119 -17.44 5.24 22.46
CA SER A 119 -16.68 4.92 23.66
C SER A 119 -17.63 4.71 24.84
N ASN A 120 -17.41 3.62 25.56
CA ASN A 120 -18.14 3.33 26.81
C ASN A 120 -17.29 3.72 28.01
N LYS A 121 -17.21 5.03 28.30
CA LYS A 121 -16.39 5.58 29.40
C LYS A 121 -16.95 5.28 30.80
N LYS A 122 -18.24 4.90 30.89
CA LYS A 122 -18.94 4.67 32.17
C LYS A 122 -18.94 3.23 32.62
N VAL A 123 -18.48 2.28 31.80
CA VAL A 123 -18.49 0.84 32.14
C VAL A 123 -17.34 0.53 33.09
N ASN A 124 -17.67 -0.19 34.15
CA ASN A 124 -16.67 -0.80 35.01
C ASN A 124 -16.02 -1.99 34.27
N ARG A 125 -14.84 -1.79 33.74
CA ARG A 125 -14.10 -2.81 32.98
C ARG A 125 -13.74 -4.04 33.82
N ILE A 126 -13.54 -3.88 35.12
CA ILE A 126 -13.27 -4.99 36.03
C ILE A 126 -14.48 -5.91 36.09
N SER A 127 -15.67 -5.36 36.35
CA SER A 127 -16.90 -6.16 36.38
C SER A 127 -17.17 -6.84 35.03
N GLN A 128 -16.81 -6.19 33.92
CA GLN A 128 -16.94 -6.78 32.59
C GLN A 128 -15.99 -7.94 32.39
N ILE A 129 -14.71 -7.85 32.86
CA ILE A 129 -13.74 -8.95 32.84
C ILE A 129 -14.23 -10.13 33.70
N GLU A 130 -14.83 -9.87 34.88
CA GLU A 130 -15.35 -10.90 35.77
C GLU A 130 -16.41 -11.78 35.09
N THR A 131 -17.17 -11.25 34.13
CA THR A 131 -18.16 -12.04 33.35
C THR A 131 -17.52 -13.14 32.50
N PHE A 132 -16.20 -13.04 32.20
CA PHE A 132 -15.43 -14.05 31.47
C PHE A 132 -14.76 -15.09 32.41
N SER A 133 -15.08 -15.11 33.70
CA SER A 133 -14.49 -16.06 34.69
C SER A 133 -14.63 -17.53 34.31
N TYR A 134 -15.63 -17.89 33.52
CA TYR A 134 -15.83 -19.25 32.99
C TYR A 134 -14.72 -19.73 32.04
N LEU A 135 -13.89 -18.82 31.49
CA LEU A 135 -12.71 -19.19 30.72
C LEU A 135 -11.64 -19.87 31.57
N ALA A 136 -11.70 -19.67 32.89
CA ALA A 136 -10.92 -20.38 33.89
C ALA A 136 -9.39 -20.31 33.68
N PHE A 137 -8.88 -19.18 33.18
CA PHE A 137 -7.44 -18.94 33.07
C PHE A 137 -6.75 -19.00 34.44
N LYS A 138 -5.62 -19.68 34.51
CA LYS A 138 -4.81 -19.84 35.72
C LYS A 138 -3.51 -19.03 35.68
N GLY A 139 -3.16 -18.52 34.53
CA GLY A 139 -1.98 -17.68 34.33
C GLY A 139 -2.04 -16.37 35.09
N LYS A 140 -0.87 -15.75 35.28
CA LYS A 140 -0.77 -14.45 35.96
C LYS A 140 -1.26 -13.31 35.05
N ILE A 141 -1.93 -12.33 35.63
CA ILE A 141 -2.22 -11.07 34.94
C ILE A 141 -0.91 -10.31 34.77
N ASN A 142 -0.56 -9.98 33.50
CA ASN A 142 0.65 -9.24 33.15
C ASN A 142 0.28 -8.09 32.19
N MET A 143 0.25 -6.87 32.72
CA MET A 143 -0.15 -5.70 31.95
C MET A 143 0.92 -5.20 30.96
N LYS A 144 2.20 -5.54 31.17
CA LYS A 144 3.30 -5.02 30.33
C LYS A 144 3.64 -5.93 29.17
N SER A 145 3.87 -7.22 29.46
CA SER A 145 4.33 -8.21 28.49
C SER A 145 3.64 -9.55 28.73
N PRO A 146 2.32 -9.64 28.45
CA PRO A 146 1.60 -10.91 28.59
C PRO A 146 1.93 -11.83 27.42
N ASP A 147 1.80 -13.15 27.66
CA ASP A 147 1.84 -14.15 26.61
C ASP A 147 0.61 -14.07 25.71
N GLN A 148 -0.57 -13.77 26.29
CA GLN A 148 -1.83 -13.67 25.56
C GLN A 148 -2.54 -12.34 25.86
N VAL A 149 -3.16 -11.78 24.80
CA VAL A 149 -4.01 -10.59 24.93
C VAL A 149 -5.40 -10.94 24.44
N TYR A 150 -6.38 -10.89 25.34
CA TYR A 150 -7.78 -11.09 25.02
C TYR A 150 -8.45 -9.74 24.81
N THR A 151 -9.11 -9.57 23.68
CA THR A 151 -9.66 -8.26 23.30
C THR A 151 -11.17 -8.36 23.13
N LEU A 152 -11.89 -7.49 23.83
CA LEU A 152 -13.29 -7.21 23.58
C LEU A 152 -13.38 -5.96 22.69
N ILE A 153 -13.95 -6.11 21.50
CA ILE A 153 -14.17 -5.03 20.55
C ILE A 153 -15.65 -4.64 20.59
N GLU A 154 -15.94 -3.42 20.99
CA GLU A 154 -17.30 -2.87 21.09
C GLU A 154 -17.60 -2.01 19.85
N VAL A 155 -18.67 -2.32 19.15
CA VAL A 155 -19.11 -1.60 17.95
C VAL A 155 -20.28 -0.72 18.33
N PHE A 156 -20.19 0.56 18.03
CA PHE A 156 -21.26 1.53 18.28
C PHE A 156 -21.79 2.05 16.95
N GLU A 157 -23.08 1.94 16.76
CA GLU A 157 -23.74 2.60 15.64
C GLU A 157 -24.31 3.95 16.11
N PRO A 158 -24.11 5.02 15.35
CA PRO A 158 -24.68 6.32 15.72
C PRO A 158 -26.22 6.23 15.71
N VAL A 159 -26.85 6.84 16.71
CA VAL A 159 -28.33 6.93 16.78
C VAL A 159 -28.85 7.91 15.72
N SER A 160 -28.07 8.94 15.42
CA SER A 160 -28.25 9.91 14.34
C SER A 160 -26.90 10.51 13.95
N ASP A 161 -26.83 11.29 12.85
CA ASP A 161 -25.58 11.89 12.35
C ASP A 161 -24.79 12.69 13.41
N ASN A 162 -25.43 13.16 14.47
CA ASN A 162 -24.82 13.99 15.52
C ASN A 162 -24.88 13.37 16.93
N GLU A 163 -25.43 12.17 17.09
CA GLU A 163 -25.59 11.57 18.41
C GLU A 163 -24.93 10.20 18.48
N PRO A 164 -23.71 10.12 19.10
CA PRO A 164 -23.01 8.84 19.28
C PRO A 164 -23.80 7.95 20.25
N SER A 165 -23.96 6.68 19.89
CA SER A 165 -24.52 5.69 20.81
C SER A 165 -23.63 5.54 22.05
N THR A 166 -24.25 5.38 23.22
CA THR A 166 -23.55 5.07 24.47
C THR A 166 -23.56 3.58 24.79
N THR A 167 -24.34 2.79 24.05
CA THR A 167 -24.40 1.33 24.17
C THR A 167 -23.89 0.69 22.89
N PRO A 168 -23.04 -0.33 22.94
CA PRO A 168 -22.61 -1.04 21.75
C PRO A 168 -23.79 -1.78 21.11
N SER A 169 -23.82 -1.78 19.78
CA SER A 169 -24.81 -2.52 18.97
C SER A 169 -24.32 -3.92 18.63
N HIS A 170 -23.00 -4.14 18.67
CA HIS A 170 -22.37 -5.42 18.43
C HIS A 170 -21.03 -5.54 19.17
N MET A 171 -20.62 -6.75 19.47
CA MET A 171 -19.36 -7.02 20.17
C MET A 171 -18.67 -8.24 19.54
N TYR A 172 -17.35 -8.18 19.47
CA TYR A 172 -16.49 -9.30 19.11
C TYR A 172 -15.53 -9.60 20.24
N PHE A 173 -15.23 -10.88 20.43
CA PHE A 173 -14.23 -11.30 21.41
C PHE A 173 -13.26 -12.28 20.78
N GLY A 174 -11.96 -12.10 21.08
CA GLY A 174 -10.93 -12.97 20.57
C GLY A 174 -9.57 -12.73 21.22
N ARG A 175 -8.64 -13.65 20.92
CA ARG A 175 -7.24 -13.56 21.30
C ARG A 175 -6.45 -12.86 20.20
N ARG A 176 -5.75 -11.78 20.52
CA ARG A 176 -4.93 -11.06 19.54
C ARG A 176 -3.73 -11.91 19.12
N VAL A 177 -3.61 -12.14 17.83
CA VAL A 177 -2.54 -12.95 17.21
C VAL A 177 -1.41 -12.06 16.70
N GLN A 178 -1.76 -10.95 16.03
CA GLN A 178 -0.78 -10.02 15.46
C GLN A 178 -1.37 -8.60 15.36
N ILE A 179 -0.54 -7.63 15.70
CA ILE A 179 -0.75 -6.21 15.36
C ILE A 179 -0.14 -5.97 13.98
N SER A 180 -0.79 -5.14 13.17
CA SER A 180 -0.28 -4.77 11.84
C SER A 180 0.86 -3.75 11.91
N ASP A 181 1.41 -3.41 10.74
CA ASP A 181 2.47 -2.40 10.58
C ASP A 181 1.93 -0.97 10.38
N ARG A 182 0.69 -0.73 10.76
CA ARG A 182 0.05 0.58 10.56
C ARG A 182 0.85 1.76 11.15
N SER A 183 1.55 1.53 12.23
CA SER A 183 2.40 2.56 12.87
C SER A 183 3.54 3.06 11.97
N SER A 184 3.95 2.30 10.97
CA SER A 184 4.96 2.72 10.00
C SER A 184 4.53 3.94 9.18
N ALA A 185 3.22 4.16 8.98
CA ALA A 185 2.73 5.39 8.37
C ALA A 185 3.18 6.65 9.14
N ASP A 186 3.22 6.58 10.47
CA ASP A 186 3.70 7.67 11.33
C ASP A 186 5.24 7.79 11.33
N VAL A 187 5.95 6.66 11.21
CA VAL A 187 7.42 6.66 11.12
C VAL A 187 7.87 7.32 9.82
N PHE A 188 7.20 7.00 8.72
CA PHE A 188 7.53 7.51 7.39
C PHE A 188 6.87 8.86 7.05
N ASP A 189 6.14 9.49 8.00
CA ASP A 189 5.51 10.80 7.79
C ASP A 189 6.50 11.80 7.18
N LEU A 190 6.07 12.47 6.11
CA LEU A 190 6.88 13.46 5.38
C LEU A 190 7.40 14.59 6.28
N LYS A 191 6.72 14.89 7.40
CA LYS A 191 7.19 15.91 8.36
C LYS A 191 8.52 15.52 9.01
N LYS A 192 8.77 14.22 9.16
CA LYS A 192 9.98 13.65 9.79
C LYS A 192 11.11 13.39 8.80
N ARG A 193 10.79 13.32 7.49
CA ARG A 193 11.73 12.94 6.43
C ARG A 193 12.75 14.05 6.16
N PRO A 194 14.06 13.76 6.17
CA PRO A 194 15.11 14.75 5.93
C PRO A 194 15.04 15.41 4.56
N TYR A 195 14.81 14.63 3.51
CA TYR A 195 14.69 15.12 2.15
C TYR A 195 13.30 14.89 1.59
N LYS A 196 12.62 15.98 1.26
CA LYS A 196 11.29 16.01 0.67
C LYS A 196 11.12 17.24 -0.24
N GLY A 197 10.18 17.15 -1.16
CA GLY A 197 9.74 18.23 -2.05
C GLY A 197 8.25 18.53 -1.89
N THR A 198 7.76 19.51 -2.61
CA THR A 198 6.33 19.90 -2.62
C THR A 198 5.43 18.84 -3.24
N THR A 199 6.00 17.96 -4.05
CA THR A 199 5.31 16.87 -4.76
C THR A 199 5.64 15.49 -4.17
N SER A 200 6.27 15.42 -2.99
CA SER A 200 6.52 14.14 -2.32
C SER A 200 5.21 13.42 -2.05
N PHE A 201 5.17 12.13 -2.39
CA PHE A 201 4.00 11.31 -2.19
C PHE A 201 3.82 10.98 -0.70
N GLU A 202 2.59 10.96 -0.21
CA GLU A 202 2.28 10.69 1.19
C GLU A 202 2.71 9.29 1.65
N ALA A 203 3.16 9.19 2.90
CA ALA A 203 3.79 7.97 3.42
C ALA A 203 2.84 6.78 3.48
N GLU A 204 1.63 6.96 4.02
CA GLU A 204 0.65 5.90 4.18
C GLU A 204 0.31 5.25 2.83
N LEU A 205 -0.03 6.03 1.82
CA LEU A 205 -0.32 5.50 0.47
C LEU A 205 0.93 4.95 -0.24
N SER A 206 2.13 5.45 0.05
CA SER A 206 3.36 4.85 -0.49
C SER A 206 3.56 3.43 0.03
N LEU A 207 3.35 3.20 1.33
CA LEU A 207 3.44 1.88 1.95
C LEU A 207 2.34 0.93 1.44
N ILE A 208 1.09 1.41 1.37
CA ILE A 208 -0.04 0.66 0.81
C ILE A 208 0.26 0.26 -0.65
N SER A 209 0.74 1.20 -1.47
CA SER A 209 1.09 0.93 -2.87
C SER A 209 2.18 -0.14 -2.99
N ALA A 210 3.20 -0.12 -2.12
CA ALA A 210 4.25 -1.12 -2.10
C ALA A 210 3.73 -2.52 -1.70
N ASN A 211 2.75 -2.58 -0.77
CA ASN A 211 2.06 -3.84 -0.44
C ASN A 211 1.27 -4.38 -1.64
N ILE A 212 0.47 -3.52 -2.28
CA ILE A 212 -0.35 -3.93 -3.43
C ILE A 212 0.51 -4.27 -4.65
N ALA A 213 1.65 -3.58 -4.84
CA ALA A 213 2.64 -3.90 -5.86
C ALA A 213 3.45 -5.17 -5.55
N GLN A 214 3.21 -5.81 -4.40
CA GLN A 214 3.93 -7.02 -3.94
C GLN A 214 5.45 -6.84 -3.85
N VAL A 215 5.90 -5.67 -3.40
CA VAL A 215 7.32 -5.46 -3.11
C VAL A 215 7.76 -6.46 -2.04
N LYS A 216 8.87 -7.19 -2.28
CA LYS A 216 9.31 -8.32 -1.43
C LYS A 216 10.75 -8.11 -0.96
N PRO A 217 11.14 -8.69 0.18
CA PRO A 217 12.55 -8.73 0.58
C PRO A 217 13.42 -9.38 -0.52
N GLY A 218 14.50 -8.69 -0.87
CA GLY A 218 15.46 -9.15 -1.89
C GLY A 218 15.02 -8.98 -3.35
N SER A 219 13.80 -8.52 -3.63
CA SER A 219 13.37 -8.16 -4.98
C SER A 219 13.97 -6.82 -5.42
N ILE A 220 14.09 -6.59 -6.72
CA ILE A 220 14.48 -5.30 -7.28
C ILE A 220 13.22 -4.51 -7.65
N MET A 221 13.04 -3.37 -6.98
CA MET A 221 11.98 -2.41 -7.29
C MET A 221 12.54 -1.21 -8.03
N TYR A 222 11.88 -0.82 -9.12
CA TYR A 222 12.25 0.34 -9.92
C TYR A 222 11.15 1.42 -9.89
N ASP A 223 11.57 2.67 -9.62
CA ASP A 223 10.75 3.88 -9.76
C ASP A 223 11.31 4.79 -10.86
N PRO A 224 10.69 4.83 -12.06
CA PRO A 224 11.15 5.66 -13.18
C PRO A 224 10.88 7.16 -13.02
N PHE A 225 10.11 7.57 -12.01
CA PHE A 225 9.74 8.96 -11.71
C PHE A 225 9.98 9.28 -10.23
N ALA A 226 11.17 8.93 -9.75
CA ALA A 226 11.49 8.81 -8.33
C ALA A 226 11.30 10.11 -7.53
N GLY A 227 11.42 11.30 -8.16
CA GLY A 227 11.28 12.56 -7.48
C GLY A 227 12.18 12.65 -6.25
N THR A 228 11.59 12.71 -5.07
CA THR A 228 12.30 12.72 -3.77
C THR A 228 12.37 11.36 -3.10
N GLY A 229 12.00 10.28 -3.80
CA GLY A 229 12.16 8.88 -3.37
C GLY A 229 11.09 8.35 -2.43
N SER A 230 9.83 8.82 -2.51
CA SER A 230 8.77 8.35 -1.61
C SER A 230 8.51 6.86 -1.74
N PHE A 231 8.34 6.35 -2.96
CA PHE A 231 8.14 4.91 -3.20
C PHE A 231 9.42 4.10 -2.97
N LEU A 232 10.59 4.69 -3.26
CA LEU A 232 11.86 4.02 -2.94
C LEU A 232 11.99 3.75 -1.45
N CYS A 233 11.68 4.73 -0.59
CA CYS A 233 11.68 4.55 0.87
C CYS A 233 10.67 3.46 1.31
N ALA A 234 9.46 3.44 0.74
CA ALA A 234 8.47 2.41 1.04
C ALA A 234 8.94 1.00 0.58
N GLY A 235 9.58 0.91 -0.59
CA GLY A 235 10.17 -0.33 -1.09
C GLY A 235 11.29 -0.85 -0.21
N GLY A 236 12.22 0.02 0.22
CA GLY A 236 13.30 -0.31 1.15
C GLY A 236 12.79 -0.82 2.48
N HIS A 237 11.77 -0.17 3.06
CA HIS A 237 11.12 -0.62 4.30
C HIS A 237 10.63 -2.09 4.21
N TYR A 238 10.11 -2.49 3.06
CA TYR A 238 9.70 -3.88 2.84
C TYR A 238 10.81 -4.80 2.33
N GLY A 239 12.06 -4.34 2.41
CA GLY A 239 13.26 -5.14 2.17
C GLY A 239 13.64 -5.32 0.69
N ALA A 240 13.03 -4.59 -0.24
CA ALA A 240 13.45 -4.60 -1.63
C ALA A 240 14.75 -3.81 -1.83
N LEU A 241 15.54 -4.23 -2.80
CA LEU A 241 16.62 -3.43 -3.34
C LEU A 241 16.02 -2.42 -4.32
N VAL A 242 16.20 -1.14 -4.05
CA VAL A 242 15.52 -0.09 -4.81
C VAL A 242 16.45 0.68 -5.72
N ILE A 243 15.98 0.95 -6.92
CA ILE A 243 16.63 1.77 -7.93
C ILE A 243 15.63 2.78 -8.47
N GLY A 244 16.07 4.02 -8.70
CA GLY A 244 15.18 5.07 -9.21
C GLY A 244 15.80 5.89 -10.32
N SER A 245 14.96 6.55 -11.08
CA SER A 245 15.38 7.59 -12.03
C SER A 245 14.40 8.75 -12.05
N ASP A 246 14.89 9.91 -12.47
CA ASP A 246 14.05 11.08 -12.73
C ASP A 246 14.70 11.93 -13.82
N ILE A 247 13.88 12.56 -14.67
CA ILE A 247 14.38 13.47 -15.70
C ILE A 247 14.90 14.78 -15.11
N ASP A 248 14.49 15.13 -13.88
CA ASP A 248 14.97 16.30 -13.18
C ASP A 248 16.14 15.93 -12.24
N GLY A 249 17.35 16.10 -12.75
CA GLY A 249 18.57 15.84 -11.98
C GLY A 249 18.68 16.64 -10.67
N ARG A 250 17.94 17.74 -10.51
CA ARG A 250 17.92 18.51 -9.25
C ARG A 250 17.24 17.71 -8.14
N MET A 251 16.17 16.95 -8.48
CA MET A 251 15.49 16.08 -7.53
C MET A 251 16.40 14.92 -7.10
N ILE A 252 17.16 14.34 -8.04
CA ILE A 252 18.10 13.26 -7.76
C ILE A 252 19.27 13.73 -6.90
N ARG A 253 19.87 14.90 -7.21
CA ARG A 253 21.03 15.43 -6.47
C ARG A 253 20.66 16.03 -5.11
N GLY A 254 19.39 16.32 -4.89
CA GLY A 254 18.93 16.92 -3.63
C GLY A 254 19.44 18.35 -3.40
N LYS A 255 19.39 18.78 -2.13
CA LYS A 255 19.76 20.13 -1.67
C LYS A 255 21.12 20.17 -0.94
N GLY A 256 21.94 19.16 -1.08
CA GLY A 256 23.25 19.02 -0.44
C GLY A 256 23.39 17.67 0.29
N ALA A 257 24.58 17.41 0.85
CA ALA A 257 25.05 16.13 1.34
C ALA A 257 24.21 15.42 2.43
N GLN A 258 23.22 16.10 3.03
CA GLN A 258 22.33 15.51 4.04
C GLN A 258 20.85 15.73 3.68
N HIS A 259 20.57 16.16 2.44
CA HIS A 259 19.24 16.49 1.96
C HIS A 259 19.07 15.94 0.54
N ASP A 260 19.27 14.65 0.38
CA ASP A 260 19.09 13.86 -0.84
C ASP A 260 18.35 12.56 -0.54
N ILE A 261 18.07 11.76 -1.56
CA ILE A 261 17.36 10.48 -1.42
C ILE A 261 18.14 9.52 -0.50
N SER A 262 19.46 9.46 -0.61
CA SER A 262 20.31 8.60 0.22
C SER A 262 20.20 8.95 1.70
N SER A 263 20.09 10.25 2.04
CA SER A 263 19.89 10.69 3.42
C SER A 263 18.58 10.22 4.04
N ASN A 264 17.52 10.03 3.24
CA ASN A 264 16.29 9.42 3.71
C ASN A 264 16.49 7.96 4.13
N PHE A 265 17.19 7.16 3.31
CA PHE A 265 17.52 5.77 3.64
C PHE A 265 18.40 5.67 4.89
N LYS A 266 19.35 6.58 5.04
CA LYS A 266 20.20 6.67 6.24
C LYS A 266 19.38 6.97 7.49
N TYR A 267 18.40 7.87 7.37
CA TYR A 267 17.51 8.23 8.47
C TYR A 267 16.61 7.05 8.91
N TYR A 268 16.11 6.26 7.95
CA TYR A 268 15.26 5.11 8.24
C TYR A 268 16.04 3.83 8.60
N GLY A 269 17.37 3.81 8.41
CA GLY A 269 18.21 2.64 8.70
C GLY A 269 18.22 1.60 7.58
N ASP A 270 17.75 1.93 6.38
CA ASP A 270 17.57 1.03 5.23
C ASP A 270 18.65 1.25 4.14
N THR A 271 19.85 1.73 4.52
CA THR A 271 20.91 2.11 3.57
C THR A 271 21.36 0.93 2.68
N ASP A 272 21.30 -0.28 3.19
CA ASP A 272 21.63 -1.51 2.47
C ASP A 272 20.60 -1.92 1.42
N LYS A 273 19.43 -1.28 1.40
CA LYS A 273 18.37 -1.48 0.41
C LYS A 273 18.45 -0.50 -0.76
N PHE A 274 19.17 0.60 -0.58
CA PHE A 274 19.31 1.63 -1.60
C PHE A 274 20.45 1.28 -2.56
N LEU A 275 20.11 0.93 -3.81
CA LEU A 275 21.10 0.65 -4.84
C LEU A 275 21.65 1.95 -5.43
N ASP A 276 20.80 2.72 -6.12
CA ASP A 276 21.18 4.00 -6.71
C ASP A 276 19.96 4.77 -7.26
N VAL A 277 20.18 6.04 -7.57
CA VAL A 277 19.26 6.89 -8.33
C VAL A 277 20.00 7.65 -9.42
N MET A 278 19.38 7.77 -10.58
CA MET A 278 20.01 8.36 -11.75
C MET A 278 19.16 9.43 -12.44
N THR A 279 19.81 10.43 -13.00
CA THR A 279 19.14 11.39 -13.91
C THR A 279 18.96 10.74 -15.26
N MET A 280 17.71 10.44 -15.64
CA MET A 280 17.39 9.74 -16.88
C MET A 280 15.99 10.09 -17.35
N ASP A 281 15.83 10.28 -18.65
CA ASP A 281 14.54 10.30 -19.31
C ASP A 281 14.02 8.87 -19.45
N PHE A 282 12.90 8.57 -18.84
CA PHE A 282 12.31 7.24 -18.90
C PHE A 282 12.04 6.78 -20.34
N THR A 283 11.62 7.68 -21.23
CA THR A 283 11.34 7.34 -22.65
C THR A 283 12.60 7.02 -23.47
N HIS A 284 13.76 7.37 -22.94
CA HIS A 284 15.09 7.04 -23.47
C HIS A 284 15.88 6.22 -22.46
N ASN A 285 15.27 5.12 -22.00
CA ASN A 285 15.78 4.30 -20.92
C ASN A 285 17.11 3.65 -21.24
N SER A 286 18.13 3.89 -20.40
CA SER A 286 19.50 3.39 -20.56
C SER A 286 19.79 2.17 -19.68
N LEU A 287 18.83 1.65 -18.94
CA LEU A 287 19.01 0.45 -18.12
C LEU A 287 19.29 -0.76 -19.00
N ARG A 288 20.31 -1.53 -18.64
CA ARG A 288 20.64 -2.77 -19.35
C ARG A 288 19.45 -3.73 -19.33
N ASN A 289 19.19 -4.41 -20.45
CA ASN A 289 18.14 -5.41 -20.54
C ASN A 289 18.33 -6.59 -19.56
N SER A 290 19.56 -6.86 -19.15
CA SER A 290 19.91 -7.90 -18.18
C SER A 290 19.62 -7.50 -16.72
N LEU A 291 19.27 -6.25 -16.44
CA LEU A 291 18.82 -5.86 -15.10
C LEU A 291 17.45 -6.48 -14.83
N GLY A 292 17.38 -7.43 -13.92
CA GLY A 292 16.12 -7.99 -13.44
C GLY A 292 15.36 -6.95 -12.64
N ILE A 293 14.13 -6.65 -13.03
CA ILE A 293 13.23 -5.76 -12.29
C ILE A 293 12.01 -6.60 -11.93
N ASP A 294 11.76 -6.79 -10.63
CA ASP A 294 10.65 -7.62 -10.15
C ASP A 294 9.35 -6.82 -10.03
N THR A 295 9.48 -5.53 -9.68
CA THR A 295 8.34 -4.64 -9.45
C THR A 295 8.66 -3.23 -9.95
N ILE A 296 7.69 -2.60 -10.63
CA ILE A 296 7.71 -1.18 -10.97
C ILE A 296 6.63 -0.50 -10.15
N LEU A 297 7.01 0.52 -9.36
CA LEU A 297 6.08 1.31 -8.55
C LEU A 297 6.41 2.78 -8.69
N CYS A 298 5.46 3.60 -9.17
CA CYS A 298 5.74 5.00 -9.49
C CYS A 298 4.51 5.91 -9.48
N ASP A 299 4.78 7.21 -9.49
CA ASP A 299 3.81 8.30 -9.68
C ASP A 299 4.24 9.14 -10.89
N PRO A 300 3.80 8.79 -12.12
CA PRO A 300 4.16 9.53 -13.33
C PRO A 300 3.72 10.99 -13.26
N PRO A 301 4.41 11.92 -13.96
CA PRO A 301 3.98 13.32 -13.99
C PRO A 301 2.62 13.46 -14.69
N TYR A 302 1.68 14.17 -14.05
CA TYR A 302 0.30 14.31 -14.55
C TYR A 302 0.09 15.45 -15.57
N GLY A 303 1.07 16.30 -15.75
CA GLY A 303 0.93 17.48 -16.62
C GLY A 303 0.07 18.61 -16.05
N ILE A 304 -0.32 18.53 -14.76
CA ILE A 304 -1.25 19.49 -14.13
C ILE A 304 -0.58 20.84 -13.88
N ARG A 305 0.60 20.87 -13.27
CA ARG A 305 1.33 22.11 -12.94
C ARG A 305 2.23 22.55 -14.09
N GLU A 306 2.89 21.61 -14.72
CA GLU A 306 3.76 21.81 -15.88
C GLU A 306 3.45 20.75 -16.93
N SER A 307 3.71 21.05 -18.22
CA SER A 307 3.64 20.03 -19.28
C SER A 307 4.61 18.89 -18.97
N ILE A 308 4.18 17.66 -19.24
CA ILE A 308 5.06 16.49 -19.18
C ILE A 308 6.17 16.67 -20.22
N LYS A 309 7.41 16.46 -19.83
CA LYS A 309 8.58 16.74 -20.69
C LYS A 309 9.45 15.49 -20.82
N VAL A 310 9.97 15.31 -22.04
CA VAL A 310 10.98 14.31 -22.38
C VAL A 310 12.18 14.99 -23.02
N LEU A 311 13.32 14.33 -23.10
CA LEU A 311 14.48 14.86 -23.79
C LEU A 311 14.20 15.10 -25.29
N GLY A 312 14.78 16.13 -25.83
CA GLY A 312 14.67 16.48 -27.24
C GLY A 312 14.29 17.94 -27.46
N ALA A 313 14.33 18.39 -28.73
CA ALA A 313 13.93 19.71 -29.11
C ALA A 313 12.53 19.72 -29.74
N LYS A 314 11.78 20.83 -29.59
CA LYS A 314 10.52 21.05 -30.29
C LYS A 314 10.74 21.12 -31.81
N ASP A 315 11.88 21.66 -32.21
CA ASP A 315 12.33 21.74 -33.58
C ASP A 315 13.64 20.94 -33.72
N PRO A 316 13.59 19.71 -34.26
CA PRO A 316 14.75 18.85 -34.37
C PRO A 316 15.89 19.45 -35.22
N GLU A 317 15.55 20.24 -36.26
CA GLU A 317 16.55 20.86 -37.15
C GLU A 317 17.43 21.86 -36.38
N ARG A 318 16.87 22.58 -35.42
CA ARG A 318 17.62 23.49 -34.55
C ARG A 318 18.53 22.77 -33.52
N PHE A 319 18.37 21.47 -33.37
CA PHE A 319 19.13 20.67 -32.42
C PHE A 319 20.29 19.91 -33.06
N VAL A 320 20.27 19.75 -34.40
CA VAL A 320 21.36 19.12 -35.17
C VAL A 320 22.66 19.86 -34.89
N GLY A 321 23.69 19.09 -34.45
CA GLY A 321 25.02 19.63 -34.11
C GLY A 321 25.15 20.21 -32.72
N LYS A 322 24.08 20.15 -31.89
CA LYS A 322 24.10 20.57 -30.47
C LYS A 322 24.18 19.41 -29.49
N GLU A 323 24.26 18.18 -29.97
CA GLU A 323 24.34 16.98 -29.14
C GLU A 323 25.66 16.92 -28.34
N ASN A 324 26.71 17.56 -28.86
CA ASN A 324 28.07 17.59 -28.28
C ASN A 324 28.52 19.00 -27.88
N VAL A 325 27.60 19.80 -27.31
CA VAL A 325 27.94 21.13 -26.81
C VAL A 325 29.04 21.02 -25.75
N GLU A 326 30.12 21.80 -25.92
CA GLU A 326 31.17 21.98 -24.92
C GLU A 326 31.04 23.35 -24.28
N ILE A 327 31.20 23.38 -22.95
CA ILE A 327 31.24 24.59 -22.13
C ILE A 327 32.57 24.55 -21.37
N ASP A 328 33.39 25.55 -21.57
CA ASP A 328 34.74 25.67 -20.96
C ASP A 328 35.61 24.40 -21.19
N GLY A 329 35.55 23.80 -22.39
CA GLY A 329 36.32 22.63 -22.77
C GLY A 329 35.83 21.29 -22.19
N GLN A 330 34.67 21.29 -21.52
CA GLN A 330 34.00 20.09 -21.02
C GLN A 330 32.70 19.85 -21.76
N LYS A 331 32.37 18.59 -22.00
CA LYS A 331 31.07 18.24 -22.59
C LYS A 331 29.94 18.68 -21.64
N ALA A 332 29.00 19.46 -22.16
CA ALA A 332 27.94 20.09 -21.35
C ALA A 332 27.14 19.10 -20.50
N TYR A 333 26.89 17.87 -20.99
CA TYR A 333 26.16 16.85 -20.25
C TYR A 333 26.92 16.29 -19.02
N LEU A 334 28.21 16.57 -18.89
CA LEU A 334 29.03 16.22 -17.72
C LEU A 334 28.98 17.31 -16.65
N LEU A 335 28.48 18.50 -16.97
CA LEU A 335 28.38 19.59 -16.01
C LEU A 335 27.18 19.38 -15.08
N ARG A 336 27.42 19.58 -13.77
CA ARG A 336 26.42 19.36 -12.71
C ARG A 336 25.13 20.17 -12.93
N ASP A 337 25.26 21.37 -13.47
CA ASP A 337 24.13 22.33 -13.63
C ASP A 337 23.58 22.34 -15.05
N TYR A 338 24.04 21.46 -15.93
CA TYR A 338 23.53 21.36 -17.29
C TYR A 338 22.06 20.88 -17.29
N ILE A 339 21.20 21.65 -17.94
CA ILE A 339 19.80 21.28 -18.13
C ILE A 339 19.61 20.97 -19.63
N PRO A 340 19.41 19.70 -20.01
CA PRO A 340 19.21 19.33 -21.42
C PRO A 340 17.91 19.89 -21.95
N THR A 341 17.86 20.09 -23.27
CA THR A 341 16.66 20.52 -23.97
C THR A 341 15.57 19.47 -23.84
N LYS A 342 14.34 19.92 -23.55
CA LYS A 342 13.17 19.05 -23.32
C LYS A 342 12.01 19.50 -24.22
N LYS A 343 11.23 18.53 -24.71
CA LYS A 343 9.99 18.73 -25.47
C LYS A 343 8.78 18.17 -24.70
N PRO A 344 7.57 18.72 -24.93
CA PRO A 344 6.37 18.16 -24.31
C PRO A 344 5.98 16.81 -24.91
N ILE A 345 5.35 15.96 -24.10
CA ILE A 345 4.73 14.70 -24.47
C ILE A 345 3.33 14.61 -23.82
N SER A 346 2.41 13.87 -24.43
CA SER A 346 1.11 13.59 -23.80
C SER A 346 1.24 12.54 -22.68
N LEU A 347 0.31 12.59 -21.74
CA LEU A 347 0.22 11.56 -20.67
C LEU A 347 -0.02 10.19 -21.29
N ASP A 348 -0.87 10.09 -22.29
CA ASP A 348 -1.21 8.81 -22.95
C ASP A 348 0.03 8.13 -23.53
N LEU A 349 0.88 8.88 -24.25
CA LEU A 349 2.13 8.35 -24.80
C LEU A 349 3.13 7.95 -23.73
N LEU A 350 3.20 8.70 -22.62
CA LEU A 350 4.06 8.34 -21.48
C LEU A 350 3.60 7.03 -20.83
N LEU A 351 2.29 6.89 -20.59
CA LEU A 351 1.71 5.69 -19.99
C LEU A 351 1.82 4.48 -20.93
N ASP A 352 1.61 4.64 -22.24
CA ASP A 352 1.85 3.56 -23.22
C ASP A 352 3.31 3.09 -23.18
N SER A 353 4.26 4.03 -23.08
CA SER A 353 5.68 3.70 -22.95
C SER A 353 5.96 2.95 -21.63
N LEU A 354 5.27 3.32 -20.54
CA LEU A 354 5.40 2.67 -19.24
C LEU A 354 4.86 1.22 -19.27
N LEU A 355 3.70 1.00 -19.87
CA LEU A 355 3.12 -0.33 -20.02
C LEU A 355 3.99 -1.21 -20.92
N GLN A 356 4.48 -0.68 -22.05
CA GLN A 356 5.38 -1.40 -22.95
C GLN A 356 6.67 -1.81 -22.20
N PHE A 357 7.32 -0.87 -21.52
CA PHE A 357 8.51 -1.14 -20.72
C PHE A 357 8.25 -2.24 -19.66
N ALA A 358 7.14 -2.13 -18.92
CA ALA A 358 6.78 -3.11 -17.91
C ALA A 358 6.57 -4.52 -18.52
N SER A 359 5.91 -4.59 -19.69
CA SER A 359 5.67 -5.86 -20.38
C SER A 359 6.95 -6.55 -20.85
N GLU A 360 8.01 -5.78 -21.11
CA GLU A 360 9.31 -6.27 -21.58
C GLU A 360 10.28 -6.60 -20.44
N ARG A 361 10.15 -5.90 -19.31
CA ARG A 361 11.17 -5.92 -18.24
C ARG A 361 10.77 -6.69 -17.00
N LEU A 362 9.48 -6.76 -16.71
CA LEU A 362 8.98 -7.53 -15.58
C LEU A 362 8.98 -9.03 -15.89
N PRO A 363 9.29 -9.88 -14.92
CA PRO A 363 9.08 -11.31 -15.05
C PRO A 363 7.58 -11.63 -15.17
N ILE A 364 7.25 -12.84 -15.58
CA ILE A 364 5.87 -13.36 -15.50
C ILE A 364 5.40 -13.25 -14.04
N ASN A 365 4.21 -12.73 -13.84
CA ASN A 365 3.61 -12.38 -12.56
C ASN A 365 4.28 -11.20 -11.81
N GLY A 366 5.29 -10.55 -12.39
CA GLY A 366 5.80 -9.26 -11.90
C GLY A 366 4.73 -8.17 -11.99
N ARG A 367 4.78 -7.18 -11.10
CA ARG A 367 3.75 -6.14 -11.02
C ARG A 367 4.26 -4.76 -11.43
N LEU A 368 3.45 -4.10 -12.26
CA LEU A 368 3.50 -2.66 -12.47
C LEU A 368 2.40 -2.01 -11.65
N ALA A 369 2.74 -1.08 -10.77
CA ALA A 369 1.78 -0.27 -10.04
C ALA A 369 2.11 1.21 -10.26
N PHE A 370 1.14 1.99 -10.71
CA PHE A 370 1.34 3.43 -10.87
C PHE A 370 0.08 4.23 -10.58
N TRP A 371 0.30 5.47 -10.19
CA TRP A 371 -0.77 6.41 -9.91
C TRP A 371 -1.14 7.20 -11.16
N MET A 372 -2.44 7.45 -11.33
CA MET A 372 -2.98 8.19 -12.47
C MET A 372 -4.13 9.10 -12.02
N PRO A 373 -4.18 10.38 -12.46
CA PRO A 373 -5.30 11.26 -12.21
C PRO A 373 -6.45 10.93 -13.15
N THR A 374 -7.68 11.07 -12.67
CA THR A 374 -8.90 10.92 -13.48
C THR A 374 -9.92 11.98 -13.10
N ALA A 375 -10.68 12.46 -14.06
CA ALA A 375 -11.83 13.29 -13.78
C ALA A 375 -13.00 12.43 -13.29
N ASN A 376 -13.80 12.96 -12.35
CA ASN A 376 -14.91 12.20 -11.78
C ASN A 376 -16.13 12.11 -12.71
N ASP A 377 -16.19 12.97 -13.74
CA ASP A 377 -17.25 13.03 -14.76
C ASP A 377 -16.91 12.28 -16.06
N GLU A 378 -15.75 11.62 -16.13
CA GLU A 378 -15.31 10.85 -17.28
C GLU A 378 -15.54 9.35 -17.10
N ASN A 379 -15.76 8.63 -18.22
CA ASN A 379 -15.88 7.18 -18.19
C ASN A 379 -14.50 6.55 -17.96
N ILE A 380 -14.32 5.96 -16.77
CA ILE A 380 -13.06 5.37 -16.37
C ILE A 380 -12.60 4.21 -17.27
N GLU A 381 -13.53 3.45 -17.84
CA GLU A 381 -13.19 2.32 -18.71
C GLU A 381 -12.44 2.73 -19.95
N THR A 382 -12.70 3.95 -20.45
CA THR A 382 -12.01 4.50 -21.62
C THR A 382 -10.67 5.15 -21.25
N LEU A 383 -10.49 5.59 -20.00
CA LEU A 383 -9.30 6.29 -19.53
C LEU A 383 -8.16 5.34 -19.13
N VAL A 384 -8.50 4.16 -18.61
CA VAL A 384 -7.50 3.20 -18.11
C VAL A 384 -6.67 2.68 -19.31
N PRO A 385 -5.32 2.87 -19.27
CA PRO A 385 -4.46 2.34 -20.30
C PRO A 385 -4.41 0.81 -20.25
N LEU A 386 -4.49 0.15 -21.41
CA LEU A 386 -4.51 -1.30 -21.54
C LEU A 386 -3.39 -1.77 -22.45
N HIS A 387 -2.75 -2.88 -22.12
CA HIS A 387 -1.68 -3.48 -22.88
C HIS A 387 -1.86 -5.00 -22.99
N LYS A 388 -1.69 -5.55 -24.20
CA LYS A 388 -1.98 -6.97 -24.52
C LYS A 388 -1.29 -8.01 -23.66
N ASN A 389 -0.13 -7.69 -23.04
CA ASN A 389 0.64 -8.62 -22.21
C ASN A 389 0.39 -8.39 -20.71
N LEU A 390 -0.35 -7.36 -20.32
CA LEU A 390 -0.57 -6.95 -18.95
C LEU A 390 -2.05 -7.09 -18.57
N GLU A 391 -2.31 -7.82 -17.48
CA GLU A 391 -3.64 -7.91 -16.87
C GLU A 391 -3.82 -6.79 -15.85
N LEU A 392 -4.85 -5.97 -16.00
CA LEU A 392 -5.25 -5.03 -14.95
C LEU A 392 -5.85 -5.80 -13.77
N LYS A 393 -5.14 -5.85 -12.65
CA LYS A 393 -5.57 -6.57 -11.44
C LYS A 393 -6.37 -5.70 -10.49
N TYR A 394 -5.91 -4.47 -10.22
CA TYR A 394 -6.57 -3.54 -9.30
C TYR A 394 -6.66 -2.14 -9.88
N ASN A 395 -7.75 -1.46 -9.54
CA ASN A 395 -8.02 -0.06 -9.80
C ASN A 395 -8.56 0.56 -8.50
N CYS A 396 -7.66 0.98 -7.62
CA CYS A 396 -8.01 1.55 -6.32
C CYS A 396 -8.13 3.07 -6.41
N VAL A 397 -9.16 3.64 -5.82
CA VAL A 397 -9.53 5.05 -6.02
C VAL A 397 -9.33 5.87 -4.75
N GLN A 398 -8.59 6.96 -4.85
CA GLN A 398 -8.58 8.04 -3.88
C GLN A 398 -9.36 9.22 -4.45
N SER A 399 -10.56 9.44 -3.93
CA SER A 399 -11.47 10.48 -4.44
C SER A 399 -11.20 11.84 -3.82
N PHE A 400 -11.27 12.88 -4.65
CA PHE A 400 -11.31 14.29 -4.28
C PHE A 400 -12.62 14.90 -4.84
N ASN A 401 -12.85 16.19 -4.62
CA ASN A 401 -14.14 16.81 -4.98
C ASN A 401 -14.49 16.66 -6.46
N LYS A 402 -13.58 17.04 -7.38
CA LYS A 402 -13.84 17.05 -8.82
C LYS A 402 -13.02 16.05 -9.63
N TRP A 403 -12.02 15.46 -9.03
CA TRP A 403 -11.11 14.52 -9.65
C TRP A 403 -10.71 13.43 -8.65
N SER A 404 -10.10 12.39 -9.14
CA SER A 404 -9.61 11.27 -8.31
C SER A 404 -8.17 10.92 -8.71
N ARG A 405 -7.44 10.31 -7.79
CA ARG A 405 -6.21 9.59 -8.09
C ARG A 405 -6.50 8.10 -8.04
N ARG A 406 -5.94 7.36 -8.98
CA ARG A 406 -6.11 5.91 -9.03
C ARG A 406 -4.77 5.22 -8.99
N LEU A 407 -4.65 4.22 -8.12
CA LEU A 407 -3.57 3.25 -8.19
C LEU A 407 -4.03 2.14 -9.13
N LEU A 408 -3.41 2.08 -10.31
CA LEU A 408 -3.61 1.02 -11.28
C LEU A 408 -2.51 -0.02 -11.10
N VAL A 409 -2.89 -1.29 -10.95
CA VAL A 409 -1.93 -2.39 -10.74
C VAL A 409 -2.13 -3.45 -11.80
N TYR A 410 -1.05 -3.71 -12.55
CA TYR A 410 -1.02 -4.69 -13.62
C TYR A 410 -0.08 -5.83 -13.28
N ILE A 411 -0.44 -7.02 -13.75
CA ILE A 411 0.38 -8.24 -13.69
C ILE A 411 0.90 -8.53 -15.09
N ASN A 412 2.21 -8.75 -15.24
CA ASN A 412 2.76 -9.24 -16.50
C ASN A 412 2.39 -10.71 -16.69
N ARG A 413 1.55 -10.97 -17.69
CA ARG A 413 1.12 -12.33 -18.09
C ARG A 413 1.93 -12.87 -19.27
N GLY A 414 2.81 -12.05 -19.86
CA GLY A 414 3.62 -12.43 -21.00
C GLY A 414 2.87 -12.37 -22.33
N LYS A 415 3.57 -12.78 -23.39
CA LYS A 415 3.11 -12.60 -24.77
C LYS A 415 1.89 -13.44 -25.13
N ASP A 416 1.68 -14.54 -24.43
CA ASP A 416 0.60 -15.48 -24.70
C ASP A 416 -0.75 -15.06 -24.07
N TYR A 417 -0.75 -14.04 -23.20
CA TYR A 417 -1.96 -13.55 -22.54
C TYR A 417 -2.98 -12.96 -23.53
N ASN A 418 -2.51 -12.21 -24.51
CA ASN A 418 -3.33 -11.60 -25.55
C ASN A 418 -4.58 -10.86 -25.00
N GLY A 419 -4.37 -10.04 -23.98
CA GLY A 419 -5.40 -9.23 -23.34
C GLY A 419 -5.85 -8.03 -24.19
N PRO A 420 -6.82 -7.26 -23.70
CA PRO A 420 -7.28 -6.04 -24.36
C PRO A 420 -6.16 -5.00 -24.43
N THR A 421 -6.19 -4.16 -25.48
CA THR A 421 -5.24 -3.05 -25.67
C THR A 421 -5.95 -1.83 -26.23
N ASN A 422 -5.53 -0.65 -25.76
CA ASN A 422 -5.93 0.66 -26.28
C ASN A 422 -4.72 1.59 -26.48
N SER A 423 -3.54 1.00 -26.67
CA SER A 423 -2.30 1.71 -26.92
C SER A 423 -2.41 2.55 -28.20
N GLY A 424 -1.86 3.75 -28.18
CA GLY A 424 -1.91 4.71 -29.29
C GLY A 424 -3.23 5.46 -29.43
N LEU A 425 -4.26 5.15 -28.61
CA LEU A 425 -5.51 5.92 -28.58
C LEU A 425 -5.37 7.13 -27.65
N GLN A 426 -6.02 8.22 -28.00
CA GLN A 426 -6.17 9.35 -27.09
C GLN A 426 -7.24 9.00 -26.04
N ARG A 427 -6.82 8.85 -24.80
CA ARG A 427 -7.66 8.48 -23.65
C ARG A 427 -7.95 9.67 -22.75
N SER A 428 -6.92 10.48 -22.48
CA SER A 428 -7.05 11.67 -21.67
C SER A 428 -7.70 12.80 -22.46
N THR A 429 -8.58 13.57 -21.82
CA THR A 429 -9.06 14.81 -22.40
C THR A 429 -7.91 15.83 -22.40
N ALA A 430 -7.67 16.48 -23.54
CA ALA A 430 -6.66 17.52 -23.70
C ALA A 430 -6.80 18.66 -22.65
N ASP A 431 -7.98 18.76 -22.05
CA ASP A 431 -8.41 19.86 -21.19
C ASP A 431 -8.37 19.53 -19.68
N PHE A 432 -7.86 18.35 -19.24
CA PHE A 432 -7.88 17.94 -17.82
C PHE A 432 -7.31 19.04 -16.91
N ARG A 433 -6.16 19.62 -17.30
CA ARG A 433 -5.55 20.74 -16.59
C ARG A 433 -6.44 21.99 -16.60
N GLU A 434 -7.02 22.33 -17.74
CA GLU A 434 -7.83 23.53 -17.90
C GLU A 434 -9.17 23.42 -17.15
N ARG A 435 -9.78 22.25 -17.14
CA ARG A 435 -11.07 22.00 -16.50
C ARG A 435 -10.99 21.97 -14.98
N TYR A 436 -9.93 21.36 -14.41
CA TYR A 436 -9.86 21.05 -12.98
C TYR A 436 -8.84 21.87 -12.19
N PHE A 437 -7.87 22.50 -12.85
CA PHE A 437 -6.76 23.18 -12.16
C PHE A 437 -6.51 24.63 -12.59
N LYS A 438 -7.31 25.21 -13.46
CA LYS A 438 -7.15 26.60 -13.96
C LYS A 438 -7.27 27.67 -12.85
N ASN A 439 -7.85 27.34 -11.70
CA ASN A 439 -8.11 28.26 -10.58
C ASN A 439 -7.28 27.96 -9.32
N PHE A 440 -6.22 27.17 -9.41
CA PHE A 440 -5.29 26.89 -8.32
C PHE A 440 -3.95 27.60 -8.51
N ASN A 441 -3.99 28.92 -8.79
CA ASN A 441 -2.82 29.80 -8.71
C ASN A 441 -2.81 30.53 -7.40
#